data_9607dacb6273247e9a8a35351712bf5d
#
_entry.id   9607dacb6273247e9a8a35351712bf5d
#
_cell.length_a   1.000
_cell.length_b   1.000
_cell.length_c   1.000
_cell.angle_alpha   90.00
_cell.angle_beta   90.00
_cell.angle_gamma   90.00
#
_symmetry.space_group_name_H-M   'P 1'
#
loop_
_entity.id
_entity.type
_entity.pdbx_description
1 polymer ?
#
loop_
_entity_poly.entity_id
_entity_poly.type
_entity_poly.pdbx_seq_one_letter_code
_entity_poly.pdbx_strand_id
1 'polypeptide(L)'
;SLFHSVSPDRHGILTNTYVPQVRPVNGLCEQLAAAGKTCAFFYNWEELRDLSRPSSLAYSYFAAGHVYSYEKANEMVTQNALEFIESEKPDFAFVYLGLTDSAGHEFGWMGEEYRKACRQSLDEVQRLTERFMEEYTIIFTADHGGHGRSHGSLDKEDMLIPLVCIGSCFQPGAILEQPGICDIAPTVTQLLGAAAAREWEGKSLLC
;
A
#
# COMPACT_ATOMS: atom_id res chain seq x y z
N SER A 1 -3.71 -2.09 -9.15
CA SER A 1 -4.91 -1.26 -9.04
C SER A 1 -4.75 -0.11 -8.05
N LEU A 2 -4.18 -0.33 -6.84
CA LEU A 2 -4.03 0.69 -5.77
C LEU A 2 -3.38 1.99 -6.28
N PHE A 3 -2.24 1.90 -6.96
CA PHE A 3 -1.49 3.07 -7.44
C PHE A 3 -2.02 3.68 -8.73
N HIS A 4 -2.65 2.88 -9.60
CA HIS A 4 -3.10 3.31 -10.91
C HIS A 4 -4.59 3.60 -10.98
N SER A 5 -5.34 3.30 -9.91
CA SER A 5 -6.79 3.53 -9.82
C SER A 5 -7.60 3.01 -11.00
N VAL A 6 -7.14 1.91 -11.60
CA VAL A 6 -7.83 1.19 -12.69
C VAL A 6 -7.75 -0.31 -12.43
N SER A 7 -8.62 -1.06 -13.10
CA SER A 7 -8.66 -2.52 -13.03
C SER A 7 -7.40 -3.18 -13.64
N PRO A 8 -7.06 -4.44 -13.26
CA PRO A 8 -5.87 -5.15 -13.75
C PRO A 8 -5.79 -5.29 -15.27
N ASP A 9 -6.90 -5.47 -15.95
CA ASP A 9 -6.99 -5.55 -17.41
C ASP A 9 -6.64 -4.22 -18.09
N ARG A 10 -6.83 -3.08 -17.40
CA ARG A 10 -6.45 -1.75 -17.89
C ARG A 10 -4.97 -1.43 -17.70
N HIS A 11 -4.40 -1.69 -16.53
CA HIS A 11 -2.96 -1.41 -16.30
C HIS A 11 -2.04 -2.55 -16.79
N GLY A 12 -2.59 -3.74 -17.09
CA GLY A 12 -1.86 -4.85 -17.69
C GLY A 12 -0.90 -5.60 -16.75
N ILE A 13 -0.88 -5.28 -15.46
CA ILE A 13 -0.09 -5.99 -14.46
C ILE A 13 -0.94 -7.14 -13.93
N LEU A 14 -0.76 -8.33 -14.49
CA LEU A 14 -1.56 -9.51 -14.19
C LEU A 14 -0.78 -10.59 -13.44
N THR A 15 0.52 -10.48 -13.38
CA THR A 15 1.44 -11.41 -12.72
C THR A 15 2.59 -10.66 -12.07
N ASN A 16 3.42 -11.37 -11.30
CA ASN A 16 4.65 -10.84 -10.70
C ASN A 16 5.79 -10.66 -11.73
N THR A 17 5.60 -11.11 -12.96
CA THR A 17 6.60 -10.90 -14.03
C THR A 17 6.45 -9.47 -14.56
N TYR A 18 7.56 -8.72 -14.55
CA TYR A 18 7.57 -7.37 -15.11
C TYR A 18 7.22 -7.38 -16.60
N VAL A 19 6.21 -6.60 -16.95
CA VAL A 19 5.80 -6.35 -18.34
C VAL A 19 5.63 -4.85 -18.54
N PRO A 20 6.39 -4.22 -19.45
CA PRO A 20 6.23 -2.80 -19.74
C PRO A 20 4.80 -2.49 -20.20
N GLN A 21 4.22 -1.44 -19.67
CA GLN A 21 2.90 -0.97 -20.11
C GLN A 21 3.00 -0.35 -21.51
N VAL A 22 2.30 -0.90 -22.48
CA VAL A 22 2.25 -0.36 -23.86
C VAL A 22 1.52 0.98 -23.90
N ARG A 23 0.48 1.13 -23.09
CA ARG A 23 -0.24 2.39 -22.86
C ARG A 23 -0.22 2.68 -21.37
N PRO A 24 0.83 3.32 -20.88
CA PRO A 24 0.99 3.53 -19.45
C PRO A 24 -0.08 4.46 -18.90
N VAL A 25 -0.74 4.02 -17.83
CA VAL A 25 -1.58 4.85 -16.97
C VAL A 25 -0.66 5.51 -15.95
N ASN A 26 -0.81 6.81 -15.72
CA ASN A 26 -0.05 7.46 -14.65
C ASN A 26 -0.51 6.93 -13.29
N GLY A 27 0.46 6.59 -12.46
CA GLY A 27 0.23 6.16 -11.10
C GLY A 27 0.19 7.31 -10.10
N LEU A 28 -0.09 6.98 -8.86
CA LEU A 28 -0.16 7.94 -7.76
C LEU A 28 1.12 8.76 -7.62
N CYS A 29 2.29 8.12 -7.59
CA CYS A 29 3.56 8.82 -7.40
C CYS A 29 3.89 9.75 -8.55
N GLU A 30 3.55 9.40 -9.80
CA GLU A 30 3.73 10.29 -10.95
C GLU A 30 2.83 11.54 -10.84
N GLN A 31 1.58 11.37 -10.40
CA GLN A 31 0.66 12.49 -10.21
C GLN A 31 1.11 13.41 -9.07
N LEU A 32 1.58 12.84 -7.97
CA LEU A 32 2.12 13.58 -6.84
C LEU A 32 3.41 14.33 -7.21
N ALA A 33 4.35 13.66 -7.89
CA ALA A 33 5.58 14.30 -8.37
C ALA A 33 5.31 15.43 -9.35
N ALA A 34 4.33 15.29 -10.25
CA ALA A 34 3.91 16.35 -11.16
C ALA A 34 3.32 17.56 -10.42
N ALA A 35 2.76 17.36 -9.23
CA ALA A 35 2.28 18.41 -8.33
C ALA A 35 3.36 18.96 -7.38
N GLY A 36 4.62 18.55 -7.54
CA GLY A 36 5.74 18.97 -6.70
C GLY A 36 5.76 18.32 -5.32
N LYS A 37 5.06 17.19 -5.14
CA LYS A 37 5.01 16.44 -3.89
C LYS A 37 6.11 15.40 -3.82
N THR A 38 6.66 15.19 -2.62
CA THR A 38 7.69 14.20 -2.35
C THR A 38 7.08 12.87 -1.94
N CYS A 39 7.52 11.79 -2.60
CA CYS A 39 7.05 10.42 -2.33
C CYS A 39 8.19 9.54 -1.82
N ALA A 40 7.92 8.69 -0.84
CA ALA A 40 8.85 7.71 -0.31
C ALA A 40 8.23 6.31 -0.24
N PHE A 41 8.99 5.26 -0.59
CA PHE A 41 8.59 3.86 -0.53
C PHE A 41 9.47 3.08 0.43
N PHE A 42 8.83 2.22 1.23
CA PHE A 42 9.46 1.29 2.17
C PHE A 42 8.80 -0.07 1.99
N TYR A 43 9.54 -1.08 1.52
CA TYR A 43 8.92 -2.36 1.15
C TYR A 43 9.89 -3.52 1.28
N ASN A 44 9.35 -4.74 1.34
CA ASN A 44 10.11 -5.98 1.44
C ASN A 44 9.73 -7.05 0.41
N TRP A 45 8.93 -6.68 -0.58
CA TRP A 45 8.59 -7.49 -1.75
C TRP A 45 9.11 -6.81 -3.02
N GLU A 46 9.96 -7.52 -3.79
CA GLU A 46 10.78 -6.90 -4.85
C GLU A 46 9.97 -6.33 -6.01
N GLU A 47 8.84 -6.96 -6.33
CA GLU A 47 7.99 -6.59 -7.46
C GLU A 47 7.36 -5.19 -7.33
N LEU A 48 7.29 -4.66 -6.09
CA LEU A 48 6.85 -3.28 -5.85
C LEU A 48 7.81 -2.23 -6.42
N ARG A 49 9.05 -2.61 -6.75
CA ARG A 49 10.05 -1.72 -7.36
C ARG A 49 9.56 -1.10 -8.67
N ASP A 50 8.74 -1.83 -9.41
CA ASP A 50 8.26 -1.42 -10.73
C ASP A 50 6.99 -0.55 -10.69
N LEU A 51 6.43 -0.28 -9.49
CA LEU A 51 5.20 0.50 -9.35
C LEU A 51 5.41 2.01 -9.47
N SER A 52 6.64 2.48 -9.47
CA SER A 52 6.97 3.89 -9.67
C SER A 52 7.95 4.04 -10.84
N ARG A 53 7.73 5.10 -11.63
CA ARG A 53 8.63 5.42 -12.73
C ARG A 53 9.84 6.22 -12.24
N PRO A 54 10.92 6.27 -13.03
CA PRO A 54 12.05 7.14 -12.71
C PRO A 54 11.62 8.56 -12.36
N SER A 55 12.20 9.13 -11.32
CA SER A 55 11.93 10.48 -10.80
C SER A 55 10.57 10.70 -10.12
N SER A 56 9.78 9.67 -9.89
CA SER A 56 8.52 9.78 -9.13
C SER A 56 8.69 9.58 -7.62
N LEU A 57 9.82 9.01 -7.18
CA LEU A 57 10.16 8.84 -5.77
C LEU A 57 11.36 9.69 -5.38
N ALA A 58 11.26 10.36 -4.24
CA ALA A 58 12.39 11.03 -3.58
C ALA A 58 13.26 10.01 -2.81
N TYR A 59 12.65 8.95 -2.31
CA TYR A 59 13.32 7.91 -1.53
C TYR A 59 12.68 6.53 -1.75
N SER A 60 13.50 5.49 -1.72
CA SER A 60 13.04 4.10 -1.80
C SER A 60 13.95 3.22 -0.95
N TYR A 61 13.37 2.49 0.00
CA TYR A 61 14.06 1.50 0.83
C TYR A 61 13.47 0.12 0.62
N PHE A 62 14.32 -0.83 0.27
CA PHE A 62 13.96 -2.22 0.06
C PHE A 62 14.75 -3.15 0.98
N ALA A 63 14.05 -3.95 1.79
CA ALA A 63 14.63 -5.03 2.59
C ALA A 63 14.10 -6.36 2.09
N ALA A 64 14.91 -7.14 1.36
CA ALA A 64 14.48 -8.37 0.72
C ALA A 64 13.98 -9.43 1.73
N GLY A 65 12.67 -9.70 1.75
CA GLY A 65 12.06 -10.65 2.67
C GLY A 65 12.63 -12.06 2.54
N HIS A 66 12.92 -12.51 1.32
CA HIS A 66 13.52 -13.83 1.06
C HIS A 66 15.00 -13.94 1.49
N VAL A 67 15.70 -12.82 1.74
CA VAL A 67 17.09 -12.80 2.24
C VAL A 67 17.15 -12.71 3.75
N TYR A 68 16.35 -11.83 4.36
CA TYR A 68 16.41 -11.53 5.80
C TYR A 68 15.37 -12.29 6.63
N SER A 69 14.45 -13.05 6.06
CA SER A 69 13.11 -13.41 6.49
C SER A 69 12.13 -12.23 6.45
N TYR A 70 10.86 -12.51 6.18
CA TYR A 70 9.84 -11.45 6.15
C TYR A 70 9.58 -10.81 7.52
N GLU A 71 9.74 -11.58 8.60
CA GLU A 71 9.67 -11.04 9.97
C GLU A 71 10.72 -9.95 10.19
N LYS A 72 12.00 -10.28 9.92
CA LYS A 72 13.09 -9.31 10.05
C LYS A 72 12.99 -8.17 9.06
N ALA A 73 12.57 -8.44 7.84
CA ALA A 73 12.40 -7.42 6.82
C ALA A 73 11.26 -6.43 7.17
N ASN A 74 10.16 -6.87 7.81
CA ASN A 74 9.14 -5.98 8.36
C ASN A 74 9.73 -4.99 9.38
N GLU A 75 10.50 -5.48 10.36
CA GLU A 75 11.18 -4.62 11.34
C GLU A 75 12.10 -3.60 10.66
N MET A 76 12.92 -4.04 9.69
CA MET A 76 13.86 -3.18 8.96
C MET A 76 13.12 -2.08 8.16
N VAL A 77 12.06 -2.46 7.47
CA VAL A 77 11.20 -1.54 6.70
C VAL A 77 10.55 -0.52 7.61
N THR A 78 9.96 -0.96 8.72
CA THR A 78 9.32 -0.07 9.70
C THR A 78 10.32 0.88 10.34
N GLN A 79 11.47 0.37 10.77
CA GLN A 79 12.48 1.22 11.41
C GLN A 79 13.01 2.30 10.47
N ASN A 80 13.31 1.93 9.22
CA ASN A 80 13.76 2.89 8.20
C ASN A 80 12.67 3.91 7.86
N ALA A 81 11.39 3.47 7.79
CA ALA A 81 10.27 4.38 7.56
C ALA A 81 10.12 5.38 8.72
N LEU A 82 10.20 4.93 9.98
CA LEU A 82 10.14 5.81 11.14
C LEU A 82 11.23 6.89 11.08
N GLU A 83 12.47 6.49 10.86
CA GLU A 83 13.62 7.41 10.81
C GLU A 83 13.51 8.41 9.67
N PHE A 84 13.21 7.93 8.46
CA PHE A 84 13.14 8.78 7.27
C PHE A 84 11.94 9.74 7.31
N ILE A 85 10.74 9.25 7.65
CA ILE A 85 9.54 10.10 7.69
C ILE A 85 9.70 11.18 8.76
N GLU A 86 10.31 10.87 9.89
CA GLU A 86 10.56 11.85 10.95
C GLU A 86 11.55 12.94 10.53
N SER A 87 12.62 12.58 9.82
CA SER A 87 13.67 13.53 9.42
C SER A 87 13.29 14.34 8.17
N GLU A 88 12.74 13.69 7.15
CA GLU A 88 12.56 14.27 5.81
C GLU A 88 11.13 14.74 5.53
N LYS A 89 10.14 14.25 6.28
CA LYS A 89 8.71 14.62 6.20
C LYS A 89 8.17 14.61 4.76
N PRO A 90 8.24 13.47 4.04
CA PRO A 90 7.70 13.37 2.69
C PRO A 90 6.19 13.65 2.70
N ASP A 91 5.66 14.22 1.60
CA ASP A 91 4.20 14.43 1.47
C ASP A 91 3.42 13.10 1.43
N PHE A 92 4.02 12.05 0.85
CA PHE A 92 3.44 10.71 0.76
C PHE A 92 4.48 9.64 1.11
N ALA A 93 4.12 8.75 2.01
CA ALA A 93 4.91 7.57 2.35
C ALA A 93 4.09 6.30 2.16
N PHE A 94 4.62 5.32 1.43
CA PHE A 94 4.04 3.99 1.28
C PHE A 94 4.91 2.98 2.02
N VAL A 95 4.30 2.21 2.93
CA VAL A 95 4.97 1.16 3.70
C VAL A 95 4.27 -0.17 3.42
N TYR A 96 5.02 -1.16 2.92
CA TYR A 96 4.52 -2.50 2.63
C TYR A 96 5.21 -3.55 3.50
N LEU A 97 4.40 -4.38 4.16
CA LEU A 97 4.82 -5.40 5.11
C LEU A 97 4.33 -6.78 4.63
N GLY A 98 5.19 -7.56 3.99
CA GLY A 98 4.85 -8.81 3.30
C GLY A 98 4.78 -10.07 4.19
N LEU A 99 5.00 -9.97 5.52
CA LEU A 99 5.01 -11.14 6.41
C LEU A 99 3.70 -11.92 6.41
N THR A 100 2.56 -11.24 6.36
CA THR A 100 1.24 -11.89 6.41
C THR A 100 1.00 -12.74 5.17
N ASP A 101 1.35 -12.23 4.00
CA ASP A 101 1.24 -12.97 2.74
C ASP A 101 2.16 -14.19 2.73
N SER A 102 3.43 -14.01 3.09
CA SER A 102 4.40 -15.10 3.21
C SER A 102 3.90 -16.21 4.14
N ALA A 103 3.37 -15.86 5.31
CA ALA A 103 2.82 -16.83 6.26
C ALA A 103 1.56 -17.51 5.71
N GLY A 104 0.73 -16.82 4.95
CA GLY A 104 -0.43 -17.36 4.26
C GLY A 104 -0.03 -18.45 3.27
N HIS A 105 0.97 -18.21 2.44
CA HIS A 105 1.48 -19.20 1.49
C HIS A 105 2.15 -20.39 2.18
N GLU A 106 2.91 -20.17 3.24
CA GLU A 106 3.66 -21.22 3.92
C GLU A 106 2.77 -22.08 4.81
N PHE A 107 1.91 -21.48 5.63
CA PHE A 107 1.15 -22.18 6.68
C PHE A 107 -0.35 -22.26 6.41
N GLY A 108 -0.86 -21.49 5.47
CA GLY A 108 -2.29 -21.34 5.18
C GLY A 108 -2.94 -20.17 5.92
N TRP A 109 -3.84 -19.48 5.19
CA TRP A 109 -4.61 -18.37 5.73
C TRP A 109 -5.48 -18.81 6.92
N MET A 110 -5.66 -17.92 7.89
CA MET A 110 -6.50 -18.07 9.09
C MET A 110 -6.02 -19.12 10.09
N GLY A 111 -4.90 -19.81 9.82
CA GLY A 111 -4.24 -20.72 10.77
C GLY A 111 -3.56 -19.98 11.93
N GLU A 112 -3.01 -20.71 12.88
CA GLU A 112 -2.34 -20.14 14.07
C GLU A 112 -1.11 -19.31 13.70
N GLU A 113 -0.23 -19.87 12.86
CA GLU A 113 0.99 -19.18 12.40
C GLU A 113 0.67 -17.93 11.58
N TYR A 114 -0.34 -17.98 10.72
CA TYR A 114 -0.83 -16.80 9.99
C TYR A 114 -1.32 -15.70 10.94
N ARG A 115 -2.12 -16.07 11.96
CA ARG A 115 -2.60 -15.09 12.95
C ARG A 115 -1.47 -14.49 13.78
N LYS A 116 -0.41 -15.26 14.05
CA LYS A 116 0.80 -14.76 14.69
C LYS A 116 1.49 -13.75 13.80
N ALA A 117 1.68 -14.05 12.52
CA ALA A 117 2.26 -13.13 11.54
C ALA A 117 1.42 -11.84 11.39
N CYS A 118 0.08 -11.95 11.39
CA CYS A 118 -0.81 -10.79 11.41
C CYS A 118 -0.58 -9.91 12.64
N ARG A 119 -0.48 -10.49 13.84
CA ARG A 119 -0.20 -9.71 15.07
C ARG A 119 1.12 -9.00 14.98
N GLN A 120 2.20 -9.68 14.56
CA GLN A 120 3.51 -9.06 14.39
C GLN A 120 3.49 -7.91 13.37
N SER A 121 2.80 -8.08 12.24
CA SER A 121 2.64 -6.99 11.26
C SER A 121 1.82 -5.83 11.81
N LEU A 122 0.78 -6.10 12.58
CA LEU A 122 -0.04 -5.07 13.24
C LEU A 122 0.74 -4.31 14.31
N ASP A 123 1.66 -4.96 15.04
CA ASP A 123 2.55 -4.28 15.99
C ASP A 123 3.43 -3.25 15.25
N GLU A 124 3.94 -3.56 14.05
CA GLU A 124 4.70 -2.61 13.23
C GLU A 124 3.81 -1.47 12.69
N VAL A 125 2.59 -1.77 12.25
CA VAL A 125 1.60 -0.76 11.85
C VAL A 125 1.25 0.15 13.01
N GLN A 126 1.10 -0.39 14.22
CA GLN A 126 0.82 0.39 15.42
C GLN A 126 1.95 1.38 15.73
N ARG A 127 3.21 0.96 15.66
CA ARG A 127 4.39 1.83 15.85
C ARG A 127 4.37 3.03 14.90
N LEU A 128 4.09 2.80 13.62
CA LEU A 128 3.97 3.86 12.60
C LEU A 128 2.79 4.78 12.89
N THR A 129 1.63 4.19 13.20
CA THR A 129 0.40 4.94 13.47
C THR A 129 0.54 5.84 14.70
N GLU A 130 0.99 5.31 15.83
CA GLU A 130 1.20 6.07 17.07
C GLU A 130 2.20 7.22 16.88
N ARG A 131 3.24 7.01 16.03
CA ARG A 131 4.23 8.06 15.79
C ARG A 131 3.71 9.18 14.88
N PHE A 132 2.87 8.87 13.90
CA PHE A 132 2.56 9.82 12.82
C PHE A 132 1.10 10.26 12.72
N MET A 133 0.17 9.69 13.48
CA MET A 133 -1.27 9.99 13.34
C MET A 133 -1.64 11.45 13.63
N GLU A 134 -0.81 12.20 14.36
CA GLU A 134 -1.04 13.62 14.64
C GLU A 134 -0.54 14.52 13.49
N GLU A 135 0.40 14.04 12.67
CA GLU A 135 1.02 14.82 11.59
C GLU A 135 0.54 14.38 10.19
N TYR A 136 0.13 13.12 10.05
CA TYR A 136 -0.27 12.50 8.78
C TYR A 136 -1.67 11.93 8.82
N THR A 137 -2.35 11.97 7.68
CA THR A 137 -3.49 11.07 7.45
C THR A 137 -2.97 9.68 7.13
N ILE A 138 -3.46 8.67 7.84
CA ILE A 138 -3.04 7.27 7.67
C ILE A 138 -4.15 6.49 7.00
N ILE A 139 -3.81 5.77 5.93
CA ILE A 139 -4.68 4.80 5.26
C ILE A 139 -4.04 3.42 5.43
N PHE A 140 -4.70 2.56 6.19
CA PHE A 140 -4.30 1.16 6.38
C PHE A 140 -5.19 0.26 5.52
N THR A 141 -4.56 -0.62 4.74
CA THR A 141 -5.26 -1.57 3.87
C THR A 141 -4.40 -2.80 3.59
N ALA A 142 -4.91 -3.74 2.80
CA ALA A 142 -4.17 -4.83 2.18
C ALA A 142 -4.37 -4.77 0.66
N ASP A 143 -3.53 -5.46 -0.09
CA ASP A 143 -3.63 -5.59 -1.54
C ASP A 143 -4.61 -6.69 -1.98
N HIS A 144 -4.74 -7.75 -1.17
CA HIS A 144 -5.70 -8.86 -1.33
C HIS A 144 -5.94 -9.56 0.01
N GLY A 145 -6.91 -10.45 0.05
CA GLY A 145 -7.09 -11.45 1.09
C GLY A 145 -6.45 -12.78 0.67
N GLY A 146 -7.00 -13.91 1.13
CA GLY A 146 -6.51 -15.23 0.73
C GLY A 146 -7.24 -16.37 1.43
N HIS A 147 -7.14 -17.57 0.87
CA HIS A 147 -7.72 -18.78 1.42
C HIS A 147 -6.82 -19.99 1.18
N GLY A 148 -6.94 -21.02 2.02
CA GLY A 148 -6.04 -22.17 1.94
C GLY A 148 -4.57 -21.73 2.00
N ARG A 149 -3.80 -21.87 0.93
CA ARG A 149 -2.41 -21.40 0.78
C ARG A 149 -2.23 -20.55 -0.49
N SER A 150 -3.29 -19.93 -0.96
CA SER A 150 -3.29 -19.17 -2.22
C SER A 150 -4.23 -17.98 -2.15
N HIS A 151 -4.19 -17.16 -3.19
CA HIS A 151 -5.08 -16.03 -3.43
C HIS A 151 -5.20 -15.77 -4.94
N GLY A 152 -6.02 -14.81 -5.34
CA GLY A 152 -6.20 -14.40 -6.74
C GLY A 152 -7.45 -14.97 -7.40
N SER A 153 -8.34 -15.60 -6.63
CA SER A 153 -9.68 -15.95 -7.09
C SER A 153 -10.65 -14.76 -6.97
N LEU A 154 -11.91 -14.96 -7.39
CA LEU A 154 -13.00 -14.00 -7.16
C LEU A 154 -13.78 -14.31 -5.86
N ASP A 155 -13.30 -15.21 -5.05
CA ASP A 155 -13.90 -15.54 -3.78
C ASP A 155 -13.79 -14.37 -2.80
N LYS A 156 -14.76 -14.28 -1.89
CA LYS A 156 -14.80 -13.17 -0.92
C LYS A 156 -13.56 -13.11 -0.04
N GLU A 157 -13.00 -14.25 0.29
CA GLU A 157 -11.80 -14.40 1.10
C GLU A 157 -10.57 -13.76 0.44
N ASP A 158 -10.52 -13.72 -0.89
CA ASP A 158 -9.43 -13.12 -1.65
C ASP A 158 -9.71 -11.64 -1.96
N MET A 159 -10.99 -11.31 -2.18
CA MET A 159 -11.38 -9.99 -2.67
C MET A 159 -11.66 -8.96 -1.57
N LEU A 160 -12.07 -9.40 -0.36
CA LEU A 160 -12.37 -8.48 0.73
C LEU A 160 -11.11 -8.16 1.54
N ILE A 161 -10.81 -6.87 1.62
CA ILE A 161 -9.65 -6.34 2.34
C ILE A 161 -10.07 -5.31 3.39
N PRO A 162 -9.31 -5.14 4.47
CA PRO A 162 -9.56 -4.07 5.42
C PRO A 162 -9.27 -2.70 4.77
N LEU A 163 -10.01 -1.67 5.17
CA LEU A 163 -9.69 -0.28 4.88
C LEU A 163 -10.01 0.56 6.11
N VAL A 164 -8.97 1.17 6.69
CA VAL A 164 -9.09 2.06 7.85
C VAL A 164 -8.41 3.39 7.50
N CYS A 165 -9.14 4.48 7.71
CA CYS A 165 -8.64 5.83 7.49
C CYS A 165 -8.61 6.59 8.82
N ILE A 166 -7.44 7.16 9.16
CA ILE A 166 -7.20 7.91 10.39
C ILE A 166 -6.72 9.31 9.99
N GLY A 167 -7.43 10.34 10.43
CA GLY A 167 -7.07 11.74 10.14
C GLY A 167 -8.28 12.66 10.26
N SER A 168 -8.05 13.96 10.42
CA SER A 168 -9.08 14.97 10.65
C SER A 168 -10.05 15.16 9.47
N CYS A 169 -9.69 14.68 8.29
CA CYS A 169 -10.54 14.71 7.08
C CYS A 169 -11.54 13.56 6.99
N PHE A 170 -11.49 12.60 7.91
CA PHE A 170 -12.44 11.50 8.03
C PHE A 170 -13.30 11.65 9.30
N GLN A 171 -14.60 11.41 9.19
CA GLN A 171 -15.47 11.42 10.35
C GLN A 171 -15.21 10.19 11.22
N PRO A 172 -14.87 10.35 12.51
CA PRO A 172 -14.65 9.23 13.42
C PRO A 172 -15.87 8.30 13.51
N GLY A 173 -15.63 7.00 13.38
CA GLY A 173 -16.68 5.97 13.45
C GLY A 173 -17.57 5.87 12.20
N ALA A 174 -17.32 6.65 11.15
CA ALA A 174 -18.05 6.49 9.89
C ALA A 174 -17.71 5.17 9.21
N ILE A 175 -18.70 4.57 8.57
CA ILE A 175 -18.53 3.40 7.72
C ILE A 175 -18.56 3.89 6.28
N LEU A 176 -17.49 3.57 5.54
CA LEU A 176 -17.40 3.89 4.11
C LEU A 176 -18.33 2.97 3.32
N GLU A 177 -19.11 3.54 2.40
CA GLU A 177 -19.99 2.75 1.54
C GLU A 177 -19.22 2.18 0.35
N GLN A 178 -19.05 0.85 0.33
CA GLN A 178 -18.47 0.07 -0.77
C GLN A 178 -17.14 0.63 -1.32
N PRO A 179 -16.15 0.97 -0.45
CA PRO A 179 -14.87 1.45 -0.92
C PRO A 179 -14.13 0.35 -1.67
N GLY A 180 -13.37 0.73 -2.69
CA GLY A 180 -12.52 -0.18 -3.45
C GLY A 180 -11.05 0.22 -3.40
N ILE A 181 -10.16 -0.72 -3.69
CA ILE A 181 -8.71 -0.46 -3.73
C ILE A 181 -8.34 0.65 -4.75
N CYS A 182 -9.15 0.83 -5.79
CA CYS A 182 -8.97 1.89 -6.77
C CYS A 182 -9.26 3.30 -6.22
N ASP A 183 -9.98 3.41 -5.10
CA ASP A 183 -10.36 4.69 -4.51
C ASP A 183 -9.22 5.32 -3.69
N ILE A 184 -8.18 4.56 -3.39
CA ILE A 184 -7.06 5.02 -2.56
C ILE A 184 -6.27 6.12 -3.28
N ALA A 185 -5.84 5.90 -4.52
CA ALA A 185 -5.04 6.90 -5.25
C ALA A 185 -5.77 8.25 -5.44
N PRO A 186 -7.04 8.33 -5.88
CA PRO A 186 -7.75 9.60 -5.95
C PRO A 186 -7.99 10.23 -4.57
N THR A 187 -8.13 9.45 -3.52
CA THR A 187 -8.21 9.96 -2.14
C THR A 187 -6.92 10.66 -1.74
N VAL A 188 -5.78 10.01 -1.95
CA VAL A 188 -4.47 10.57 -1.61
C VAL A 188 -4.17 11.83 -2.45
N THR A 189 -4.47 11.84 -3.75
CA THR A 189 -4.26 13.05 -4.57
C THR A 189 -5.13 14.20 -4.10
N GLN A 190 -6.39 13.96 -3.73
CA GLN A 190 -7.26 15.00 -3.17
C GLN A 190 -6.75 15.53 -1.83
N LEU A 191 -6.29 14.64 -0.93
CA LEU A 191 -5.70 15.03 0.37
C LEU A 191 -4.49 15.96 0.19
N LEU A 192 -3.67 15.70 -0.82
CA LEU A 192 -2.43 16.44 -1.08
C LEU A 192 -2.58 17.59 -2.09
N GLY A 193 -3.81 17.86 -2.56
CA GLY A 193 -4.08 18.93 -3.52
C GLY A 193 -3.49 18.68 -4.91
N ALA A 194 -3.27 17.42 -5.28
CA ALA A 194 -2.82 17.04 -6.60
C ALA A 194 -4.00 16.63 -7.49
N ALA A 195 -3.83 16.71 -8.80
CA ALA A 195 -4.85 16.26 -9.75
C ALA A 195 -4.82 14.73 -9.91
N ALA A 196 -5.98 14.09 -9.90
CA ALA A 196 -6.11 12.69 -10.30
C ALA A 196 -5.80 12.54 -11.81
N ALA A 197 -5.26 11.38 -12.21
CA ALA A 197 -5.06 11.11 -13.63
C ALA A 197 -6.43 10.91 -14.32
N ARG A 198 -6.52 11.35 -15.57
CA ARG A 198 -7.79 11.33 -16.34
C ARG A 198 -8.33 9.93 -16.54
N GLU A 199 -7.45 8.95 -16.58
CA GLU A 199 -7.78 7.55 -16.84
C GLU A 199 -8.25 6.80 -15.59
N TRP A 200 -8.14 7.38 -14.40
CA TRP A 200 -8.51 6.71 -13.15
C TRP A 200 -10.02 6.48 -13.05
N GLU A 201 -10.39 5.32 -12.55
CA GLU A 201 -11.77 4.84 -12.43
C GLU A 201 -12.31 4.97 -10.99
N GLY A 202 -11.41 4.96 -10.01
CA GLY A 202 -11.74 5.12 -8.60
C GLY A 202 -12.20 6.55 -8.26
N LYS A 203 -12.82 6.69 -7.11
CA LYS A 203 -13.31 7.97 -6.57
C LYS A 203 -12.67 8.25 -5.22
N SER A 204 -12.50 9.54 -4.92
CA SER A 204 -12.04 9.91 -3.59
C SER A 204 -13.06 9.50 -2.53
N LEU A 205 -12.56 9.02 -1.39
CA LEU A 205 -13.33 8.66 -0.19
C LEU A 205 -13.61 9.88 0.72
N LEU A 206 -13.10 11.04 0.36
CA LEU A 206 -13.38 12.30 1.06
C LEU A 206 -14.74 12.84 0.64
N CYS A 207 -15.50 13.34 1.59
CA CYS A 207 -16.78 14.00 1.36
C CYS A 207 -16.63 15.38 0.71
#